data_b6385c4bdb76cbbb0b734f508eb0d98d
#
_entry.id   b6385c4bdb76cbbb0b734f508eb0d98d
#
_cell.length_a   1.000
_cell.length_b   1.000
_cell.length_c   1.000
_cell.angle_alpha   90.00
_cell.angle_beta   90.00
_cell.angle_gamma   90.00
#
_symmetry.space_group_name_H-M   'P 1'
#
loop_
_entity.id
_entity.type
_entity.pdbx_description
1 polymer ?
#
loop_
_entity_poly.entity_id
_entity_poly.type
_entity_poly.pdbx_seq_one_letter_code
_entity_poly.pdbx_strand_id
1 'polypeptide(L)'
;RSIMNNPMGAEKVPELVNQRIPFNFASQATNPFLVTLDESKRIYNLTDGLGQMNLLKGYQNEGHDSAHPDYGAIGQRPGGEQALNQLIDEGHKLNAVFGVHINDTESYPEAKGFNEELVDPTKRGWDWLDPSYFIKQRPDALSGRRYERFKELKQKAPNLDYIYVDVWGNQGESGWASRQLSKEINSLGWFTTNEFPNALEYDSVWNHWSAEKDYGGTTTKGFNSTIVRFIR
;
A
#
# COMPACT_ATOMS: atom_id res chain seq x y z
N ARG A 1 21.60 -16.92 4.76
CA ARG A 1 21.04 -15.59 5.04
C ARG A 1 21.88 -14.46 4.41
N SER A 2 23.21 -14.53 4.42
CA SER A 2 24.08 -13.47 3.88
C SER A 2 23.95 -13.20 2.37
N ILE A 3 23.37 -14.11 1.62
CA ILE A 3 23.14 -13.99 0.18
C ILE A 3 21.69 -13.63 -0.18
N MET A 4 20.80 -13.58 0.81
CA MET A 4 19.40 -13.17 0.60
C MET A 4 19.27 -11.65 0.68
N ASN A 5 18.45 -11.09 -0.17
CA ASN A 5 18.10 -9.69 -0.08
C ASN A 5 17.33 -9.41 1.23
N ASN A 6 17.75 -8.39 1.94
CA ASN A 6 17.00 -7.86 3.09
C ASN A 6 16.33 -6.56 2.66
N PRO A 7 15.05 -6.58 2.33
CA PRO A 7 14.35 -5.36 1.98
C PRO A 7 14.33 -4.38 3.16
N MET A 8 14.21 -3.10 2.86
CA MET A 8 14.03 -2.05 3.88
C MET A 8 12.83 -2.39 4.76
N GLY A 9 13.00 -2.31 6.08
CA GLY A 9 11.97 -2.67 7.07
C GLY A 9 11.94 -4.14 7.49
N ALA A 10 12.80 -4.99 6.92
CA ALA A 10 12.85 -6.42 7.26
C ALA A 10 13.16 -6.66 8.75
N GLU A 11 13.90 -5.76 9.38
CA GLU A 11 14.22 -5.81 10.80
C GLU A 11 13.00 -5.64 11.72
N LYS A 12 11.94 -5.01 11.22
CA LYS A 12 10.70 -4.76 11.98
C LYS A 12 9.75 -5.97 11.96
N VAL A 13 9.86 -6.84 10.94
CA VAL A 13 8.90 -7.94 10.71
C VAL A 13 8.70 -8.86 11.91
N PRO A 14 9.73 -9.26 12.67
CA PRO A 14 9.53 -10.13 13.83
C PRO A 14 8.63 -9.56 14.92
N GLU A 15 8.50 -8.23 14.97
CA GLU A 15 7.70 -7.52 15.98
C GLU A 15 6.26 -7.27 15.49
N LEU A 16 6.00 -7.35 14.17
CA LEU A 16 4.71 -7.02 13.57
C LEU A 16 3.79 -8.27 13.51
N VAL A 17 3.33 -8.70 14.67
CA VAL A 17 2.59 -9.98 14.80
C VAL A 17 1.10 -9.87 14.56
N ASN A 18 0.50 -8.68 14.73
CA ASN A 18 -0.91 -8.42 14.44
C ASN A 18 -1.03 -7.61 13.15
N GLN A 19 -1.66 -8.18 12.14
CA GLN A 19 -1.87 -7.51 10.86
C GLN A 19 -3.34 -7.23 10.64
N ARG A 20 -3.67 -5.97 10.30
CA ARG A 20 -5.04 -5.52 10.06
C ARG A 20 -5.12 -4.70 8.77
N ILE A 21 -6.29 -4.75 8.14
CA ILE A 21 -6.62 -3.97 6.95
C ILE A 21 -7.89 -3.16 7.24
N PRO A 22 -7.80 -2.00 7.91
CA PRO A 22 -8.91 -1.05 7.98
C PRO A 22 -9.30 -0.60 6.58
N PHE A 23 -10.50 -0.99 6.15
CA PHE A 23 -10.95 -0.83 4.79
C PHE A 23 -12.07 0.21 4.67
N ASN A 24 -11.88 1.20 3.82
CA ASN A 24 -12.88 2.19 3.45
C ASN A 24 -13.22 2.03 1.97
N PHE A 25 -14.41 1.55 1.68
CA PHE A 25 -14.91 1.38 0.33
C PHE A 25 -15.92 2.49 0.01
N ALA A 26 -15.74 3.11 -1.15
CA ALA A 26 -16.52 4.26 -1.57
C ALA A 26 -16.59 5.34 -0.46
N SER A 27 -17.54 6.23 -0.52
CA SER A 27 -17.70 7.32 0.44
C SER A 27 -18.22 6.89 1.83
N GLN A 28 -18.26 5.60 2.13
CA GLN A 28 -18.86 5.10 3.37
C GLN A 28 -18.04 5.42 4.62
N ALA A 29 -16.71 5.47 4.48
CA ALA A 29 -15.78 5.73 5.58
C ALA A 29 -16.07 4.86 6.83
N THR A 30 -16.19 3.55 6.61
CA THR A 30 -16.54 2.58 7.67
C THR A 30 -15.45 2.44 8.73
N ASN A 31 -14.21 2.79 8.38
CA ASN A 31 -13.04 2.81 9.26
C ASN A 31 -12.39 4.19 9.29
N PRO A 32 -13.01 5.21 9.93
CA PRO A 32 -12.37 6.50 10.14
C PRO A 32 -11.02 6.34 10.86
N PHE A 33 -10.07 7.24 10.60
CA PHE A 33 -8.72 7.14 11.14
C PHE A 33 -8.69 7.08 12.67
N LEU A 34 -9.51 7.88 13.36
CA LEU A 34 -9.55 7.86 14.82
C LEU A 34 -10.25 6.63 15.40
N VAL A 35 -11.17 6.01 14.67
CA VAL A 35 -11.72 4.69 15.05
C VAL A 35 -10.64 3.62 14.94
N THR A 36 -9.83 3.65 13.89
CA THR A 36 -8.67 2.75 13.74
C THR A 36 -7.66 2.95 14.87
N LEU A 37 -7.46 4.19 15.36
CA LEU A 37 -6.64 4.47 16.53
C LEU A 37 -7.19 3.83 17.80
N ASP A 38 -8.50 3.96 18.06
CA ASP A 38 -9.13 3.36 19.23
C ASP A 38 -9.07 1.83 19.19
N GLU A 39 -9.21 1.24 18.04
CA GLU A 39 -9.00 -0.20 17.86
C GLU A 39 -7.54 -0.61 18.09
N SER A 40 -6.58 0.18 17.65
CA SER A 40 -5.16 -0.07 17.94
C SER A 40 -4.85 -0.01 19.43
N LYS A 41 -5.48 0.91 20.19
CA LYS A 41 -5.40 0.96 21.66
C LYS A 41 -5.97 -0.30 22.31
N ARG A 42 -7.12 -0.77 21.81
CA ARG A 42 -7.75 -2.01 22.33
C ARG A 42 -6.83 -3.22 22.13
N ILE A 43 -6.26 -3.36 20.92
CA ILE A 43 -5.35 -4.47 20.62
C ILE A 43 -4.11 -4.38 21.50
N TYR A 44 -3.50 -3.21 21.63
CA TYR A 44 -2.34 -2.99 22.50
C TYR A 44 -2.62 -3.48 23.94
N ASN A 45 -3.75 -3.06 24.51
CA ASN A 45 -4.13 -3.44 25.87
C ASN A 45 -4.48 -4.92 26.02
N LEU A 46 -5.11 -5.52 25.00
CA LEU A 46 -5.51 -6.94 25.02
C LEU A 46 -4.33 -7.90 24.83
N THR A 47 -3.23 -7.41 24.25
CA THR A 47 -2.09 -8.25 23.86
C THR A 47 -0.81 -7.91 24.60
N ASP A 48 -0.90 -7.12 25.67
CA ASP A 48 0.27 -6.60 26.39
C ASP A 48 1.31 -5.93 25.47
N GLY A 49 0.81 -5.17 24.49
CA GLY A 49 1.64 -4.36 23.60
C GLY A 49 2.29 -5.08 22.43
N LEU A 50 1.75 -6.20 21.97
CA LEU A 50 2.25 -6.83 20.75
C LEU A 50 2.20 -5.85 19.55
N GLY A 51 3.24 -5.91 18.72
CA GLY A 51 3.36 -5.05 17.55
C GLY A 51 2.26 -5.25 16.52
N GLN A 52 1.84 -4.15 15.92
CA GLN A 52 0.71 -4.09 14.99
C GLN A 52 1.15 -3.53 13.64
N MET A 53 0.62 -4.09 12.58
CA MET A 53 0.76 -3.60 11.21
C MET A 53 -0.62 -3.28 10.66
N ASN A 54 -0.89 -2.02 10.34
CA ASN A 54 -2.18 -1.56 9.86
C ASN A 54 -2.06 -1.04 8.41
N LEU A 55 -2.72 -1.70 7.49
CA LEU A 55 -2.86 -1.27 6.10
C LEU A 55 -4.14 -0.45 5.95
N LEU A 56 -4.01 0.87 5.72
CA LEU A 56 -5.13 1.77 5.51
C LEU A 56 -5.59 1.66 4.05
N LYS A 57 -6.48 0.71 3.77
CA LYS A 57 -7.03 0.50 2.43
C LYS A 57 -8.23 1.44 2.22
N GLY A 58 -8.14 2.30 1.19
CA GLY A 58 -9.14 3.33 0.95
C GLY A 58 -8.95 4.60 1.80
N TYR A 59 -7.70 4.97 2.08
CA TYR A 59 -7.36 6.19 2.82
C TYR A 59 -7.57 7.47 2.02
N GLN A 60 -7.54 7.37 0.69
CA GLN A 60 -7.58 8.52 -0.20
C GLN A 60 -8.99 8.82 -0.72
N ASN A 61 -9.19 10.08 -1.11
CA ASN A 61 -10.34 10.62 -1.81
C ASN A 61 -11.69 10.03 -1.36
N GLU A 62 -12.40 9.30 -2.20
CA GLU A 62 -13.69 8.66 -1.90
C GLU A 62 -13.56 7.18 -1.48
N GLY A 63 -12.37 6.73 -1.11
CA GLY A 63 -12.13 5.37 -0.64
C GLY A 63 -11.29 4.52 -1.58
N HIS A 64 -11.41 3.20 -1.44
CA HIS A 64 -10.60 2.25 -2.18
C HIS A 64 -10.66 2.45 -3.69
N ASP A 65 -9.50 2.50 -4.32
CA ASP A 65 -9.29 2.72 -5.76
C ASP A 65 -9.98 3.97 -6.33
N SER A 66 -10.12 5.02 -5.52
CA SER A 66 -10.63 6.30 -5.97
C SER A 66 -9.49 7.27 -6.29
N ALA A 67 -9.58 7.95 -7.45
CA ALA A 67 -8.66 9.00 -7.89
C ALA A 67 -7.17 8.59 -7.92
N HIS A 68 -6.85 7.33 -8.20
CA HIS A 68 -5.47 6.97 -8.49
C HIS A 68 -4.99 7.65 -9.79
N PRO A 69 -3.76 8.14 -9.82
CA PRO A 69 -2.67 7.96 -8.84
C PRO A 69 -2.44 9.16 -7.91
N ASP A 70 -3.46 9.85 -7.44
CA ASP A 70 -3.34 10.98 -6.51
C ASP A 70 -3.05 10.49 -5.08
N TYR A 71 -1.84 10.01 -4.81
CA TYR A 71 -1.48 9.42 -3.51
C TYR A 71 -1.59 10.39 -2.35
N GLY A 72 -1.39 11.69 -2.59
CA GLY A 72 -1.55 12.74 -1.57
C GLY A 72 -2.99 13.22 -1.36
N ALA A 73 -3.98 12.68 -2.07
CA ALA A 73 -5.39 13.06 -1.91
C ALA A 73 -6.02 12.34 -0.71
N ILE A 74 -5.60 12.68 0.51
CA ILE A 74 -6.11 12.06 1.74
C ILE A 74 -7.61 12.35 1.89
N GLY A 75 -8.40 11.30 2.12
CA GLY A 75 -9.86 11.36 2.20
C GLY A 75 -10.35 12.19 3.39
N GLN A 76 -11.30 13.10 3.14
CA GLN A 76 -11.88 13.93 4.18
C GLN A 76 -12.87 13.16 5.06
N ARG A 77 -13.63 12.23 4.47
CA ARG A 77 -14.63 11.44 5.20
C ARG A 77 -14.03 10.53 6.28
N PRO A 78 -12.91 9.83 6.06
CA PRO A 78 -12.25 9.08 7.13
C PRO A 78 -11.52 9.96 8.15
N GLY A 79 -11.43 11.28 7.96
CA GLY A 79 -10.89 12.22 8.94
C GLY A 79 -9.88 13.24 8.41
N GLY A 80 -9.50 13.15 7.13
CA GLY A 80 -8.55 14.07 6.52
C GLY A 80 -7.11 13.90 7.02
N GLU A 81 -6.24 14.79 6.57
CA GLU A 81 -4.80 14.77 6.85
C GLU A 81 -4.48 14.85 8.35
N GLN A 82 -5.21 15.69 9.09
CA GLN A 82 -4.99 15.86 10.53
C GLN A 82 -5.24 14.56 11.30
N ALA A 83 -6.37 13.89 11.05
CA ALA A 83 -6.71 12.66 11.75
C ALA A 83 -5.81 11.49 11.33
N LEU A 84 -5.36 11.46 10.06
CA LEU A 84 -4.38 10.47 9.60
C LEU A 84 -3.04 10.63 10.36
N ASN A 85 -2.52 11.84 10.45
CA ASN A 85 -1.26 12.08 11.18
C ASN A 85 -1.42 11.78 12.68
N GLN A 86 -2.55 12.14 13.29
CA GLN A 86 -2.85 11.78 14.67
C GLN A 86 -2.87 10.27 14.87
N LEU A 87 -3.51 9.52 13.96
CA LEU A 87 -3.51 8.05 14.00
C LEU A 87 -2.08 7.49 13.99
N ILE A 88 -1.24 7.98 13.09
CA ILE A 88 0.13 7.50 12.93
C ILE A 88 0.96 7.82 14.19
N ASP A 89 0.96 9.07 14.62
CA ASP A 89 1.79 9.55 15.72
C ASP A 89 1.40 8.92 17.06
N GLU A 90 0.11 8.82 17.35
CA GLU A 90 -0.36 8.16 18.57
C GLU A 90 -0.26 6.63 18.47
N GLY A 91 -0.45 6.07 17.29
CA GLY A 91 -0.33 4.64 17.05
C GLY A 91 1.10 4.13 17.21
N HIS A 92 2.11 4.92 16.84
CA HIS A 92 3.52 4.58 17.09
C HIS A 92 3.81 4.34 18.58
N LYS A 93 3.15 5.06 19.48
CA LYS A 93 3.26 4.86 20.95
C LYS A 93 2.62 3.54 21.41
N LEU A 94 1.87 2.88 20.53
CA LEU A 94 1.17 1.62 20.74
C LEU A 94 1.82 0.44 19.97
N ASN A 95 3.09 0.56 19.63
CA ASN A 95 3.81 -0.42 18.81
C ASN A 95 3.10 -0.75 17.48
N ALA A 96 2.41 0.23 16.90
CA ALA A 96 1.71 0.07 15.64
C ALA A 96 2.44 0.82 14.51
N VAL A 97 2.57 0.19 13.35
CA VAL A 97 3.02 0.82 12.10
C VAL A 97 1.85 0.94 11.13
N PHE A 98 1.90 1.98 10.30
CA PHE A 98 0.82 2.31 9.38
C PHE A 98 1.33 2.46 7.95
N GLY A 99 0.63 1.84 7.03
CA GLY A 99 0.85 2.03 5.61
C GLY A 99 -0.44 2.32 4.87
N VAL A 100 -0.29 2.82 3.68
CA VAL A 100 -1.41 3.11 2.80
C VAL A 100 -1.37 2.23 1.57
N HIS A 101 -2.56 1.87 1.09
CA HIS A 101 -2.76 1.16 -0.15
C HIS A 101 -2.68 2.11 -1.33
N ILE A 102 -1.87 1.78 -2.31
CA ILE A 102 -1.87 2.45 -3.62
C ILE A 102 -2.08 1.44 -4.74
N ASN A 103 -2.66 1.93 -5.83
CA ASN A 103 -2.66 1.27 -7.11
C ASN A 103 -1.82 2.11 -8.08
N ASP A 104 -0.66 1.62 -8.49
CA ASP A 104 0.25 2.32 -9.41
C ASP A 104 0.18 1.73 -10.84
N THR A 105 -0.73 0.79 -11.08
CA THR A 105 -0.92 0.19 -12.41
C THR A 105 -2.04 0.86 -13.20
N GLU A 106 -2.96 1.52 -12.51
CA GLU A 106 -4.18 2.08 -13.06
C GLU A 106 -4.34 3.55 -12.72
N SER A 107 -4.93 4.30 -13.63
CA SER A 107 -5.22 5.73 -13.45
C SER A 107 -6.66 6.03 -13.82
N TYR A 108 -7.31 6.82 -13.00
CA TYR A 108 -8.70 7.25 -13.15
C TYR A 108 -8.77 8.66 -13.73
N PRO A 109 -9.66 8.92 -14.71
CA PRO A 109 -9.74 10.23 -15.37
C PRO A 109 -10.03 11.41 -14.45
N GLU A 110 -10.71 11.17 -13.31
CA GLU A 110 -11.02 12.22 -12.33
C GLU A 110 -9.80 12.60 -11.46
N ALA A 111 -8.73 11.82 -11.49
CA ALA A 111 -7.51 12.14 -10.75
C ALA A 111 -6.78 13.33 -11.35
N LYS A 112 -6.24 14.21 -10.50
CA LYS A 112 -5.36 15.31 -10.95
C LYS A 112 -4.09 14.80 -11.64
N GLY A 113 -3.59 13.65 -11.19
CA GLY A 113 -2.42 12.97 -11.75
C GLY A 113 -2.71 12.20 -13.03
N PHE A 114 -3.97 12.13 -13.49
CA PHE A 114 -4.30 11.51 -14.76
C PHE A 114 -3.60 12.23 -15.92
N ASN A 115 -3.01 11.45 -16.82
CA ASN A 115 -2.33 11.99 -17.98
C ASN A 115 -2.50 11.05 -19.17
N GLU A 116 -3.18 11.51 -20.21
CA GLU A 116 -3.48 10.73 -21.42
C GLU A 116 -2.22 10.22 -22.14
N GLU A 117 -1.10 10.94 -22.06
CA GLU A 117 0.17 10.50 -22.65
C GLU A 117 0.81 9.33 -21.88
N LEU A 118 0.53 9.25 -20.57
CA LEU A 118 1.09 8.25 -19.65
C LEU A 118 0.19 7.05 -19.42
N VAL A 119 -1.03 7.03 -19.95
CA VAL A 119 -1.92 5.88 -19.91
C VAL A 119 -2.05 5.21 -21.28
N ASP A 120 -2.45 3.94 -21.29
CA ASP A 120 -2.81 3.23 -22.51
C ASP A 120 -4.32 3.37 -22.75
N PRO A 121 -4.77 4.20 -23.69
CA PRO A 121 -6.19 4.46 -23.92
C PRO A 121 -6.95 3.24 -24.47
N THR A 122 -6.23 2.22 -24.92
CA THR A 122 -6.82 0.98 -25.46
C THR A 122 -6.99 -0.09 -24.41
N LYS A 123 -6.39 0.11 -23.21
CA LYS A 123 -6.41 -0.87 -22.11
C LYS A 123 -7.10 -0.31 -20.89
N ARG A 124 -8.30 -0.85 -20.65
CA ARG A 124 -9.06 -0.58 -19.43
C ARG A 124 -8.51 -1.41 -18.28
N GLY A 125 -8.36 -0.76 -17.12
CA GLY A 125 -8.08 -1.42 -15.86
C GLY A 125 -9.36 -1.87 -15.15
N TRP A 126 -9.27 -2.04 -13.84
CA TRP A 126 -10.39 -2.43 -13.00
C TRP A 126 -11.33 -1.25 -12.74
N ASP A 127 -12.62 -1.48 -12.85
CA ASP A 127 -13.64 -0.46 -12.62
C ASP A 127 -14.35 -0.74 -11.28
N TRP A 128 -13.98 0.02 -10.23
CA TRP A 128 -14.71 0.00 -8.96
C TRP A 128 -15.81 1.05 -8.93
N LEU A 129 -15.42 2.33 -8.79
CA LEU A 129 -16.32 3.48 -8.81
C LEU A 129 -16.35 4.11 -10.20
N ASP A 130 -15.20 4.21 -10.81
CA ASP A 130 -14.98 4.85 -12.10
C ASP A 130 -14.15 3.98 -13.02
N PRO A 131 -14.24 4.18 -14.34
CA PRO A 131 -13.39 3.49 -15.30
C PRO A 131 -11.94 3.92 -15.17
N SER A 132 -11.03 2.95 -15.24
CA SER A 132 -9.59 3.19 -15.19
C SER A 132 -8.87 2.78 -16.48
N TYR A 133 -7.65 3.28 -16.64
CA TYR A 133 -6.73 2.95 -17.73
C TYR A 133 -5.37 2.55 -17.20
N PHE A 134 -4.72 1.56 -17.82
CA PHE A 134 -3.39 1.15 -17.40
C PHE A 134 -2.34 2.24 -17.62
N ILE A 135 -1.49 2.45 -16.61
CA ILE A 135 -0.37 3.38 -16.67
C ILE A 135 0.79 2.73 -17.43
N LYS A 136 1.39 3.49 -18.34
CA LYS A 136 2.63 3.10 -19.01
C LYS A 136 3.80 3.28 -18.04
N GLN A 137 4.17 2.23 -17.35
CA GLN A 137 5.09 2.26 -16.19
C GLN A 137 6.43 2.95 -16.47
N ARG A 138 7.06 2.63 -17.58
CA ARG A 138 8.36 3.23 -17.90
C ARG A 138 8.30 4.73 -18.22
N PRO A 139 7.40 5.21 -19.08
CA PRO A 139 7.20 6.64 -19.30
C PRO A 139 6.84 7.39 -18.01
N ASP A 140 5.93 6.87 -17.19
CA ASP A 140 5.50 7.52 -15.95
C ASP A 140 6.69 7.67 -14.97
N ALA A 141 7.44 6.60 -14.73
CA ALA A 141 8.63 6.66 -13.89
C ALA A 141 9.70 7.63 -14.41
N LEU A 142 10.00 7.57 -15.73
CA LEU A 142 11.04 8.42 -16.35
C LEU A 142 10.62 9.90 -16.42
N SER A 143 9.33 10.20 -16.46
CA SER A 143 8.83 11.58 -16.40
C SER A 143 9.05 12.25 -15.03
N GLY A 144 9.32 11.45 -13.99
CA GLY A 144 9.42 11.88 -12.59
C GLY A 144 8.07 12.14 -11.92
N ARG A 145 6.95 12.07 -12.63
CA ARG A 145 5.60 12.37 -12.09
C ARG A 145 5.20 11.42 -10.97
N ARG A 146 5.53 10.13 -11.10
CA ARG A 146 5.28 9.16 -10.03
C ARG A 146 5.99 9.56 -8.73
N TYR A 147 7.24 9.93 -8.82
CA TYR A 147 8.01 10.35 -7.65
C TYR A 147 7.45 11.64 -7.02
N GLU A 148 6.98 12.59 -7.83
CA GLU A 148 6.31 13.80 -7.29
C GLU A 148 5.02 13.43 -6.53
N ARG A 149 4.22 12.48 -7.03
CA ARG A 149 3.04 11.99 -6.31
C ARG A 149 3.40 11.36 -4.95
N PHE A 150 4.47 10.59 -4.88
CA PHE A 150 4.98 10.08 -3.60
C PHE A 150 5.49 11.18 -2.68
N LYS A 151 6.18 12.17 -3.20
CA LYS A 151 6.62 13.32 -2.40
C LYS A 151 5.45 14.11 -1.81
N GLU A 152 4.39 14.30 -2.57
CA GLU A 152 3.18 14.93 -2.05
C GLU A 152 2.59 14.16 -0.86
N LEU A 153 2.47 12.84 -0.97
CA LEU A 153 2.03 12.00 0.14
C LEU A 153 3.00 12.12 1.34
N LYS A 154 4.30 12.10 1.10
CA LYS A 154 5.31 12.24 2.16
C LYS A 154 5.21 13.57 2.89
N GLN A 155 4.92 14.66 2.20
CA GLN A 155 4.70 15.98 2.81
C GLN A 155 3.47 16.00 3.71
N LYS A 156 2.39 15.33 3.30
CA LYS A 156 1.12 15.29 4.04
C LYS A 156 1.09 14.27 5.17
N ALA A 157 1.83 13.18 5.04
CA ALA A 157 1.93 12.11 6.04
C ALA A 157 3.41 11.76 6.30
N PRO A 158 4.17 12.66 6.95
CA PRO A 158 5.63 12.54 7.08
C PRO A 158 6.08 11.30 7.87
N ASN A 159 5.27 10.82 8.80
CA ASN A 159 5.59 9.70 9.69
C ASN A 159 4.98 8.36 9.24
N LEU A 160 4.36 8.32 8.05
CA LEU A 160 3.87 7.06 7.45
C LEU A 160 5.04 6.06 7.32
N ASP A 161 4.77 4.78 7.60
CA ASP A 161 5.83 3.77 7.69
C ASP A 161 6.05 3.02 6.38
N TYR A 162 4.99 2.73 5.62
CA TYR A 162 5.12 1.89 4.44
C TYR A 162 4.07 2.18 3.36
N ILE A 163 4.36 1.69 2.17
CA ILE A 163 3.45 1.69 1.04
C ILE A 163 3.10 0.24 0.67
N TYR A 164 1.80 -0.03 0.55
CA TYR A 164 1.29 -1.26 -0.02
C TYR A 164 0.89 -1.04 -1.47
N VAL A 165 1.51 -1.82 -2.36
CA VAL A 165 1.27 -1.72 -3.79
C VAL A 165 0.32 -2.82 -4.22
N ASP A 166 -0.90 -2.43 -4.61
CA ASP A 166 -1.94 -3.33 -5.11
C ASP A 166 -1.73 -3.64 -6.60
N VAL A 167 -2.26 -4.76 -7.06
CA VAL A 167 -2.29 -5.25 -8.46
C VAL A 167 -0.96 -5.24 -9.23
N TRP A 168 0.15 -4.94 -8.60
CA TRP A 168 1.46 -4.88 -9.24
C TRP A 168 1.93 -6.27 -9.68
N GLY A 169 2.34 -6.38 -10.94
CA GLY A 169 2.68 -7.64 -11.60
C GLY A 169 1.55 -8.25 -12.42
N ASN A 170 0.33 -7.76 -12.27
CA ASN A 170 -0.85 -8.30 -12.95
C ASN A 170 -0.82 -8.06 -14.48
N GLN A 171 -0.11 -7.01 -14.93
CA GLN A 171 0.10 -6.67 -16.33
C GLN A 171 1.54 -6.95 -16.81
N GLY A 172 2.26 -7.79 -16.08
CA GLY A 172 3.63 -8.15 -16.40
C GLY A 172 4.69 -7.17 -15.91
N GLU A 173 4.33 -6.26 -14.99
CA GLU A 173 5.29 -5.38 -14.35
C GLU A 173 6.32 -6.24 -13.61
N SER A 174 7.59 -6.05 -13.94
CA SER A 174 8.69 -6.83 -13.35
C SER A 174 10.04 -6.16 -13.62
N GLY A 175 11.09 -6.76 -13.14
CA GLY A 175 12.46 -6.36 -13.44
C GLY A 175 12.76 -4.90 -13.13
N TRP A 176 13.06 -4.11 -14.15
CA TRP A 176 13.40 -2.70 -14.00
C TRP A 176 12.27 -1.89 -13.35
N ALA A 177 11.02 -2.11 -13.78
CA ALA A 177 9.86 -1.35 -13.28
C ALA A 177 9.66 -1.59 -11.79
N SER A 178 9.70 -2.83 -11.34
CA SER A 178 9.59 -3.20 -9.92
C SER A 178 10.71 -2.59 -9.08
N ARG A 179 11.96 -2.71 -9.56
CA ARG A 179 13.13 -2.17 -8.86
C ARG A 179 13.09 -0.65 -8.77
N GLN A 180 12.64 0.03 -9.81
CA GLN A 180 12.52 1.49 -9.81
C GLN A 180 11.42 1.95 -8.84
N LEU A 181 10.27 1.27 -8.82
CA LEU A 181 9.18 1.57 -7.89
C LEU A 181 9.64 1.42 -6.43
N SER A 182 10.23 0.28 -6.09
CA SER A 182 10.74 0.03 -4.72
C SER A 182 11.80 1.06 -4.32
N LYS A 183 12.69 1.45 -5.24
CA LYS A 183 13.70 2.47 -5.00
C LYS A 183 13.09 3.84 -4.70
N GLU A 184 12.06 4.23 -5.43
CA GLU A 184 11.35 5.50 -5.18
C GLU A 184 10.68 5.50 -3.82
N ILE A 185 9.95 4.44 -3.47
CA ILE A 185 9.31 4.26 -2.17
C ILE A 185 10.35 4.31 -1.04
N ASN A 186 11.40 3.50 -1.14
CA ASN A 186 12.42 3.39 -0.10
C ASN A 186 13.22 4.69 0.07
N SER A 187 13.43 5.48 -1.00
CA SER A 187 14.13 6.76 -0.93
C SER A 187 13.41 7.81 -0.06
N LEU A 188 12.11 7.64 0.15
CA LEU A 188 11.29 8.48 1.02
C LEU A 188 11.16 7.94 2.45
N GLY A 189 11.89 6.87 2.78
CA GLY A 189 11.92 6.27 4.10
C GLY A 189 10.80 5.27 4.38
N TRP A 190 10.05 4.88 3.37
CA TRP A 190 9.01 3.87 3.48
C TRP A 190 9.51 2.48 3.10
N PHE A 191 9.11 1.46 3.83
CA PHE A 191 9.28 0.10 3.35
C PHE A 191 8.12 -0.31 2.41
N THR A 192 8.36 -1.34 1.61
CA THR A 192 7.42 -1.79 0.59
C THR A 192 6.70 -3.05 1.03
N THR A 193 5.41 -3.11 0.75
CA THR A 193 4.57 -4.30 0.83
C THR A 193 3.76 -4.41 -0.45
N ASN A 194 3.20 -5.56 -0.76
CA ASN A 194 2.43 -5.73 -1.99
C ASN A 194 1.35 -6.81 -1.88
N GLU A 195 0.47 -6.83 -2.86
CA GLU A 195 -0.60 -7.81 -2.96
C GLU A 195 -0.08 -9.15 -3.47
N PHE A 196 0.48 -9.17 -4.67
CA PHE A 196 0.91 -10.40 -5.32
C PHE A 196 2.36 -10.73 -5.02
N PRO A 197 2.72 -12.01 -4.77
CA PRO A 197 4.11 -12.44 -4.81
C PRO A 197 4.68 -12.28 -6.23
N ASN A 198 5.98 -12.42 -6.37
CA ASN A 198 6.81 -12.43 -7.57
C ASN A 198 7.35 -11.07 -8.00
N ALA A 199 6.53 -10.12 -8.44
CA ALA A 199 7.04 -8.89 -9.06
C ALA A 199 7.82 -7.97 -8.09
N LEU A 200 7.39 -7.89 -6.82
CA LEU A 200 8.03 -7.09 -5.76
C LEU A 200 8.50 -7.95 -4.57
N GLU A 201 8.48 -9.27 -4.71
CA GLU A 201 8.70 -10.22 -3.62
C GLU A 201 10.04 -10.00 -2.87
N TYR A 202 11.10 -9.66 -3.61
CA TYR A 202 12.43 -9.47 -3.02
C TYR A 202 12.64 -8.11 -2.36
N ASP A 203 11.78 -7.15 -2.66
CA ASP A 203 11.85 -5.79 -2.15
C ASP A 203 10.75 -5.49 -1.11
N SER A 204 9.90 -6.48 -0.82
CA SER A 204 8.76 -6.35 0.07
C SER A 204 8.95 -7.12 1.36
N VAL A 205 8.54 -6.53 2.48
CA VAL A 205 8.55 -7.18 3.80
C VAL A 205 7.28 -7.99 4.05
N TRP A 206 6.23 -7.75 3.31
CA TRP A 206 4.97 -8.46 3.41
C TRP A 206 4.31 -8.58 2.03
N ASN A 207 3.94 -9.81 1.68
CA ASN A 207 3.17 -10.11 0.49
C ASN A 207 1.80 -10.63 0.93
N HIS A 208 0.76 -9.87 0.69
CA HIS A 208 -0.59 -10.15 1.21
C HIS A 208 -1.06 -11.57 0.83
N TRP A 209 -1.04 -11.89 -0.46
CA TRP A 209 -1.48 -13.19 -0.93
C TRP A 209 -0.56 -14.37 -0.58
N SER A 210 0.65 -14.10 -0.13
CA SER A 210 1.55 -15.12 0.40
C SER A 210 1.30 -15.38 1.89
N ALA A 211 0.84 -14.37 2.63
CA ALA A 211 0.54 -14.47 4.05
C ALA A 211 -0.86 -15.04 4.30
N GLU A 212 -1.83 -14.79 3.42
CA GLU A 212 -3.22 -15.17 3.60
C GLU A 212 -3.55 -16.47 2.88
N LYS A 213 -3.94 -17.47 3.65
CA LYS A 213 -4.17 -18.82 3.14
C LYS A 213 -5.42 -18.94 2.28
N ASP A 214 -6.51 -18.34 2.71
CA ASP A 214 -7.85 -18.59 2.16
C ASP A 214 -8.46 -17.34 1.50
N TYR A 215 -7.64 -16.38 1.13
CA TYR A 215 -8.12 -15.16 0.48
C TYR A 215 -8.84 -15.44 -0.84
N GLY A 216 -10.08 -15.01 -0.92
CA GLY A 216 -10.91 -15.15 -2.13
C GLY A 216 -11.39 -16.57 -2.43
N GLY A 217 -11.57 -17.43 -1.43
CA GLY A 217 -12.20 -18.73 -1.55
C GLY A 217 -11.24 -19.93 -1.59
N THR A 218 -11.42 -20.83 -2.55
CA THR A 218 -10.77 -22.15 -2.58
C THR A 218 -9.28 -22.15 -2.93
N THR A 219 -8.71 -21.04 -3.33
CA THR A 219 -7.32 -20.96 -3.79
C THR A 219 -6.37 -20.67 -2.64
N THR A 220 -5.39 -21.55 -2.43
CA THR A 220 -4.37 -21.38 -1.41
C THR A 220 -3.29 -20.41 -1.91
N LYS A 221 -3.51 -19.12 -1.77
CA LYS A 221 -2.64 -18.07 -2.31
C LYS A 221 -1.29 -17.97 -1.62
N GLY A 222 -1.22 -18.33 -0.35
CA GLY A 222 0.03 -18.35 0.41
C GLY A 222 1.13 -19.27 -0.12
N PHE A 223 0.86 -20.06 -1.13
CA PHE A 223 1.86 -20.92 -1.80
C PHE A 223 2.37 -20.38 -3.13
N ASN A 224 1.96 -19.19 -3.54
CA ASN A 224 2.39 -18.61 -4.81
C ASN A 224 3.79 -18.02 -4.76
N SER A 225 4.30 -17.66 -3.57
CA SER A 225 5.66 -17.17 -3.40
C SER A 225 6.66 -18.31 -3.28
N THR A 226 7.78 -18.21 -3.99
CA THR A 226 8.90 -19.14 -3.86
C THR A 226 9.68 -18.92 -2.56
N ILE A 227 9.74 -17.70 -2.06
CA ILE A 227 10.43 -17.36 -0.80
C ILE A 227 9.65 -17.93 0.40
N VAL A 228 8.35 -17.70 0.45
CA VAL A 228 7.49 -18.14 1.57
C VAL A 228 7.49 -19.66 1.70
N ARG A 229 7.63 -20.40 0.60
CA ARG A 229 7.73 -21.86 0.64
C ARG A 229 8.95 -22.38 1.40
N PHE A 230 10.03 -21.62 1.45
CA PHE A 230 11.23 -21.99 2.19
C PHE A 230 11.21 -21.60 3.67
N ILE A 231 10.33 -20.68 4.04
CA ILE A 231 10.22 -20.16 5.40
C ILE A 231 9.20 -20.96 6.22
N ARG A 232 8.27 -21.60 5.56
CA ARG A 232 7.30 -22.51 6.15
C ARG A 232 7.91 -23.90 6.26
#